data_4ea600da28df41ae5ae771a3de7beb30
#
_entry.id   4ea600da28df41ae5ae771a3de7beb30
#
_cell.length_a   1.000
_cell.length_b   1.000
_cell.length_c   1.000
_cell.angle_alpha   90.00
_cell.angle_beta   90.00
_cell.angle_gamma   90.00
#
_symmetry.space_group_name_H-M   'P 1'
#
loop_
_entity.id
_entity.type
_entity.pdbx_description
1 polymer ?
#
loop_
_entity_poly.entity_id
_entity_poly.type
_entity_poly.pdbx_seq_one_letter_code
_entity_poly.pdbx_strand_id
1 'polypeptide(L)'
;MQTLYDKLWNQHVVHTESTEPGSMALIYIDRHLVHEVTSPQAFESLKLAGRKPWRLDSILAVADHNVPTTDRSHGIHDPISRLQVDTLDQNCDELGITQFK
;
A
#
# COMPACT_ATOMS: atom_id res chain seq x y z
N MET A 1 -27.79 -4.27 -16.61
CA MET A 1 -26.43 -4.86 -16.85
C MET A 1 -25.43 -4.14 -15.96
N GLN A 2 -24.58 -4.89 -15.23
CA GLN A 2 -23.57 -4.31 -14.36
C GLN A 2 -22.23 -4.19 -15.08
N THR A 3 -21.58 -3.03 -14.91
CA THR A 3 -20.19 -2.82 -15.34
C THR A 3 -19.22 -3.53 -14.39
N LEU A 4 -17.94 -3.60 -14.74
CA LEU A 4 -16.91 -4.09 -13.81
C LEU A 4 -16.85 -3.22 -12.56
N TYR A 5 -16.99 -1.90 -12.70
CA TYR A 5 -17.07 -0.97 -11.57
C TYR A 5 -18.22 -1.33 -10.62
N ASP A 6 -19.42 -1.54 -11.15
CA ASP A 6 -20.60 -1.89 -10.34
C ASP A 6 -20.37 -3.19 -9.55
N LYS A 7 -19.75 -4.18 -10.20
CA LYS A 7 -19.44 -5.48 -9.56
C LYS A 7 -18.44 -5.32 -8.43
N LEU A 8 -17.36 -4.59 -8.65
CA LEU A 8 -16.34 -4.33 -7.63
C LEU A 8 -16.93 -3.50 -6.47
N TRP A 9 -17.68 -2.45 -6.80
CA TRP A 9 -18.35 -1.62 -5.80
C TRP A 9 -19.25 -2.45 -4.91
N ASN A 10 -20.16 -3.22 -5.51
CA ASN A 10 -21.13 -4.03 -4.77
C ASN A 10 -20.48 -5.10 -3.90
N GLN A 11 -19.32 -5.61 -4.29
CA GLN A 11 -18.57 -6.60 -3.51
C GLN A 11 -17.82 -6.00 -2.31
N HIS A 12 -17.51 -4.70 -2.35
CA HIS A 12 -16.65 -4.07 -1.35
C HIS A 12 -17.37 -3.06 -0.47
N VAL A 13 -18.52 -2.51 -0.91
CA VAL A 13 -19.28 -1.57 -0.10
C VAL A 13 -19.89 -2.30 1.11
N VAL A 14 -19.63 -1.77 2.31
CA VAL A 14 -20.15 -2.29 3.58
C VAL A 14 -21.38 -1.52 4.00
N HIS A 15 -21.37 -0.19 3.85
CA HIS A 15 -22.42 0.70 4.26
C HIS A 15 -22.40 1.97 3.42
N THR A 16 -23.57 2.51 3.12
CA THR A 16 -23.75 3.84 2.52
C THR A 16 -24.65 4.68 3.40
N GLU A 17 -24.34 5.96 3.58
CA GLU A 17 -25.15 6.87 4.40
C GLU A 17 -26.52 7.12 3.77
N SER A 18 -26.59 7.20 2.44
CA SER A 18 -27.83 7.31 1.69
C SER A 18 -27.64 6.81 0.26
N THR A 19 -28.73 6.76 -0.51
CA THR A 19 -28.71 6.42 -1.95
C THR A 19 -28.49 7.62 -2.85
N GLU A 20 -28.40 8.83 -2.28
CA GLU A 20 -28.22 10.06 -3.05
C GLU A 20 -26.80 10.13 -3.64
N PRO A 21 -26.65 10.70 -4.88
CA PRO A 21 -25.35 10.90 -5.48
C PRO A 21 -24.43 11.75 -4.59
N GLY A 22 -23.19 11.31 -4.40
CA GLY A 22 -22.21 12.00 -3.55
C GLY A 22 -22.26 11.62 -2.06
N SER A 23 -23.13 10.69 -1.67
CA SER A 23 -23.13 10.17 -0.30
C SER A 23 -21.84 9.45 0.05
N MET A 24 -21.49 9.51 1.34
CA MET A 24 -20.34 8.77 1.87
C MET A 24 -20.63 7.28 1.91
N ALA A 25 -19.60 6.48 1.65
CA ALA A 25 -19.68 5.05 1.73
C ALA A 25 -18.48 4.47 2.49
N LEU A 26 -18.72 3.43 3.25
CA LEU A 26 -17.69 2.61 3.89
C LEU A 26 -17.37 1.45 2.97
N ILE A 27 -16.10 1.33 2.58
CA ILE A 27 -15.61 0.29 1.67
C ILE A 27 -14.64 -0.61 2.43
N TYR A 28 -14.79 -1.93 2.27
CA TYR A 28 -13.81 -2.91 2.75
C TYR A 28 -12.63 -2.99 1.78
N ILE A 29 -11.41 -2.82 2.29
CA ILE A 29 -10.17 -2.95 1.51
C ILE A 29 -9.61 -4.34 1.72
N ASP A 30 -9.68 -5.18 0.70
CA ASP A 30 -9.28 -6.59 0.72
C ASP A 30 -7.88 -6.84 0.16
N ARG A 31 -7.29 -5.86 -0.52
CA ARG A 31 -5.92 -5.92 -1.06
C ARG A 31 -5.26 -4.55 -0.94
N HIS A 32 -4.03 -4.53 -0.45
CA HIS A 32 -3.25 -3.31 -0.33
C HIS A 32 -1.90 -3.47 -1.01
N LEU A 33 -1.65 -2.68 -2.04
CA LEU A 33 -0.37 -2.61 -2.72
C LEU A 33 0.41 -1.42 -2.16
N VAL A 34 1.63 -1.66 -1.73
CA VAL A 34 2.47 -0.71 -1.00
C VAL A 34 3.78 -0.48 -1.74
N HIS A 35 4.20 0.77 -1.83
CA HIS A 35 5.49 1.14 -2.42
C HIS A 35 6.29 2.08 -1.50
N GLU A 36 7.52 2.44 -1.89
CA GLU A 36 8.50 3.12 -1.05
C GLU A 36 8.22 4.60 -0.80
N VAL A 37 7.40 5.27 -1.62
CA VAL A 37 7.26 6.73 -1.54
C VAL A 37 6.34 7.16 -0.39
N THR A 38 5.16 6.55 -0.26
CA THR A 38 4.14 6.97 0.72
C THR A 38 4.05 6.06 1.94
N SER A 39 4.54 4.82 1.84
CA SER A 39 4.45 3.85 2.92
C SER A 39 5.24 4.19 4.19
N PRO A 40 6.39 4.90 4.14
CA PRO A 40 7.13 5.24 5.36
C PRO A 40 6.29 5.98 6.39
N GLN A 41 5.55 7.02 5.97
CA GLN A 41 4.69 7.78 6.87
C GLN A 41 3.52 6.95 7.41
N ALA A 42 2.94 6.08 6.57
CA ALA A 42 1.85 5.20 6.99
C ALA A 42 2.30 4.21 8.07
N PHE A 43 3.44 3.55 7.86
CA PHE A 43 4.00 2.62 8.84
C PHE A 43 4.47 3.31 10.12
N GLU A 44 5.07 4.49 9.99
CA GLU A 44 5.45 5.30 11.16
C GLU A 44 4.22 5.69 11.99
N SER A 45 3.15 6.13 11.34
CA SER A 45 1.89 6.46 12.02
C SER A 45 1.29 5.27 12.76
N LEU A 46 1.30 4.08 12.17
CA LEU A 46 0.86 2.85 12.85
C LEU A 46 1.74 2.55 14.06
N LYS A 47 3.05 2.65 13.92
CA LYS A 47 4.02 2.39 14.99
C LYS A 47 3.85 3.37 16.17
N LEU A 48 3.69 4.65 15.88
CA LEU A 48 3.43 5.69 16.89
C LEU A 48 2.09 5.47 17.62
N ALA A 49 1.08 4.98 16.92
CA ALA A 49 -0.21 4.65 17.51
C ALA A 49 -0.22 3.29 18.25
N GLY A 50 0.88 2.57 18.30
CA GLY A 50 0.97 1.23 18.87
C GLY A 50 0.13 0.19 18.10
N ARG A 51 -0.09 0.40 16.82
CA ARG A 51 -0.89 -0.47 15.95
C ARG A 51 -0.01 -1.23 14.96
N LYS A 52 -0.52 -2.35 14.49
CA LYS A 52 0.08 -3.16 13.42
C LYS A 52 -0.92 -3.31 12.27
N PRO A 53 -0.44 -3.60 11.03
CA PRO A 53 -1.34 -3.98 9.95
C PRO A 53 -2.20 -5.17 10.38
N TRP A 54 -3.48 -5.09 10.10
CA TRP A 54 -4.43 -6.12 10.56
C TRP A 54 -4.30 -7.43 9.80
N ARG A 55 -4.20 -7.36 8.47
CA ARG A 55 -4.16 -8.54 7.59
C ARG A 55 -2.92 -8.50 6.71
N LEU A 56 -1.85 -9.12 7.16
CA LEU A 56 -0.58 -9.16 6.44
C LEU A 56 -0.67 -9.92 5.11
N ASP A 57 -1.51 -10.95 5.05
CA ASP A 57 -1.74 -11.75 3.85
C ASP A 57 -2.41 -10.96 2.70
N SER A 58 -3.02 -9.83 3.01
CA SER A 58 -3.64 -8.94 2.02
C SER A 58 -2.72 -7.82 1.53
N ILE A 59 -1.51 -7.70 2.08
CA ILE A 59 -0.56 -6.64 1.76
C ILE A 59 0.59 -7.20 0.93
N LEU A 60 0.86 -6.54 -0.20
CA LEU A 60 2.02 -6.82 -1.04
C LEU A 60 2.80 -5.53 -1.25
N ALA A 61 4.12 -5.61 -1.15
CA ALA A 61 5.00 -4.47 -1.32
C ALA A 61 5.93 -4.66 -2.52
N VAL A 62 6.20 -3.57 -3.23
CA VAL A 62 7.19 -3.51 -4.31
C VAL A 62 7.70 -2.08 -4.43
N ALA A 63 9.01 -1.91 -4.61
CA ALA A 63 9.59 -0.62 -4.95
C ALA A 63 9.42 -0.37 -6.46
N ASP A 64 8.82 0.74 -6.85
CA ASP A 64 8.52 1.04 -8.25
C ASP A 64 8.80 2.47 -8.70
N HIS A 65 8.97 3.43 -7.79
CA HIS A 65 9.22 4.83 -8.11
C HIS A 65 10.70 5.20 -8.08
N ASN A 66 11.42 4.81 -7.04
CA ASN A 66 12.80 5.22 -6.78
C ASN A 66 13.83 4.14 -7.17
N VAL A 67 13.47 3.27 -8.08
CA VAL A 67 14.37 2.25 -8.64
C VAL A 67 14.82 2.65 -10.04
N PRO A 68 16.12 2.50 -10.38
CA PRO A 68 16.60 2.79 -11.71
C PRO A 68 15.93 1.91 -12.77
N THR A 69 15.66 2.48 -13.94
CA THR A 69 15.21 1.76 -15.14
C THR A 69 16.36 1.27 -16.01
N THR A 70 17.58 1.61 -15.62
CA THR A 70 18.84 1.21 -16.25
C THR A 70 19.48 0.05 -15.47
N ASP A 71 20.77 -0.19 -15.64
CA ASP A 71 21.50 -1.23 -14.92
C ASP A 71 21.42 -1.02 -13.39
N ARG A 72 20.96 -2.04 -12.69
CA ARG A 72 20.79 -2.04 -11.22
C ARG A 72 21.92 -2.74 -10.48
N SER A 73 22.94 -3.24 -11.18
CA SER A 73 24.03 -4.00 -10.58
C SER A 73 24.85 -3.20 -9.56
N HIS A 74 24.86 -1.87 -9.70
CA HIS A 74 25.55 -0.95 -8.79
C HIS A 74 24.64 -0.31 -7.72
N GLY A 75 23.41 -0.79 -7.58
CA GLY A 75 22.46 -0.25 -6.61
C GLY A 75 21.86 1.09 -7.01
N ILE A 76 21.33 1.81 -6.02
CA ILE A 76 20.67 3.11 -6.19
C ILE A 76 21.64 4.21 -5.78
N HIS A 77 22.03 5.07 -6.73
CA HIS A 77 23.02 6.13 -6.47
C HIS A 77 22.43 7.32 -5.72
N ASP A 78 21.19 7.71 -6.05
CA ASP A 78 20.53 8.82 -5.35
C ASP A 78 20.28 8.47 -3.88
N PRO A 79 20.81 9.26 -2.93
CA PRO A 79 20.72 8.90 -1.51
C PRO A 79 19.29 8.95 -0.97
N ILE A 80 18.42 9.83 -1.48
CA ILE A 80 17.04 9.92 -1.04
C ILE A 80 16.25 8.70 -1.56
N SER A 81 16.40 8.38 -2.83
CA SER A 81 15.77 7.18 -3.42
C SER A 81 16.20 5.91 -2.72
N ARG A 82 17.50 5.79 -2.42
CA ARG A 82 18.02 4.64 -1.65
C ARG A 82 17.40 4.57 -0.27
N LEU A 83 17.35 5.68 0.46
CA LEU A 83 16.76 5.72 1.80
C LEU A 83 15.30 5.27 1.79
N GLN A 84 14.52 5.69 0.79
CA GLN A 84 13.11 5.29 0.69
C GLN A 84 12.95 3.78 0.42
N VAL A 85 13.75 3.22 -0.48
CA VAL A 85 13.72 1.78 -0.77
C VAL A 85 14.20 0.97 0.44
N ASP A 86 15.29 1.37 1.07
CA ASP A 86 15.80 0.72 2.28
C ASP A 86 14.77 0.76 3.43
N THR A 87 14.06 1.88 3.57
CA THR A 87 13.00 2.03 4.58
C THR A 87 11.82 1.09 4.29
N LEU A 88 11.42 0.93 3.02
CA LEU A 88 10.40 -0.05 2.64
C LEU A 88 10.85 -1.47 3.01
N ASP A 89 12.09 -1.83 2.66
CA ASP A 89 12.67 -3.15 2.98
C ASP A 89 12.62 -3.40 4.48
N GLN A 90 13.10 -2.45 5.29
CA GLN A 90 13.11 -2.55 6.75
C GLN A 90 11.69 -2.69 7.32
N ASN A 91 10.73 -1.89 6.87
CA ASN A 91 9.34 -1.95 7.35
C ASN A 91 8.69 -3.30 6.99
N CYS A 92 8.94 -3.81 5.78
CA CYS A 92 8.43 -5.12 5.36
C CYS A 92 9.00 -6.26 6.21
N ASP A 93 10.31 -6.22 6.48
CA ASP A 93 10.98 -7.21 7.34
C ASP A 93 10.45 -7.17 8.78
N GLU A 94 10.34 -5.96 9.37
CA GLU A 94 9.85 -5.79 10.73
C GLU A 94 8.40 -6.24 10.91
N LEU A 95 7.54 -5.99 9.92
CA LEU A 95 6.11 -6.27 9.98
C LEU A 95 5.72 -7.63 9.40
N GLY A 96 6.62 -8.30 8.71
CA GLY A 96 6.34 -9.58 8.03
C GLY A 96 5.50 -9.44 6.76
N ILE A 97 5.66 -8.33 6.03
CA ILE A 97 4.94 -8.05 4.77
C ILE A 97 5.69 -8.72 3.62
N THR A 98 4.95 -9.40 2.75
CA THR A 98 5.52 -9.97 1.52
C THR A 98 5.95 -8.87 0.58
N GLN A 99 7.23 -8.88 0.22
CA GLN A 99 7.82 -7.90 -0.69
C GLN A 99 8.40 -8.58 -1.93
N PHE A 100 8.17 -7.97 -3.09
CA PHE A 100 8.81 -8.33 -4.36
C PHE A 100 9.95 -7.34 -4.65
N LYS A 101 11.11 -7.87 -5.08
CA LYS A 101 12.31 -7.08 -5.39
C LYS A 101 12.76 -7.29 -6.82
#